data_1f8196ce2a4c0c3b1c7ae06d7be06493
#
_entry.id   1f8196ce2a4c0c3b1c7ae06d7be06493
#
_cell.length_a   1.000
_cell.length_b   1.000
_cell.length_c   1.000
_cell.angle_alpha   90.00
_cell.angle_beta   90.00
_cell.angle_gamma   90.00
#
_symmetry.space_group_name_H-M   'P 1'
#
loop_
_entity.id
_entity.type
_entity.pdbx_description
1 polymer ?
#
loop_
_entity_poly.entity_id
_entity_poly.type
_entity_poly.pdbx_seq_one_letter_code
_entity_poly.pdbx_strand_id
1 'polypeptide(L)'
;MVERHHQIDFATGALVFPGGKVDPGDREPEWADLVLPEGLEPLERAFRVAAVRETYEESGVLLTQTPSAALADYREPVHLGQISFLHLIRENSLKLDLLNMVPFAHWITPELAPKRYDTRFYLAPAPADQLALHDGGESVDSLWITPGQAIEAARSQQRIVIYPTLMNLAKLARYQTVEEALAAAQNFQIIPITPWLEEDGLKIPAEADYPELEPELVRVAFG
;
A
#
# COMPACT_ATOMS: atom_id res chain seq x y z
N MET A 1 -8.19 2.94 -2.05
CA MET A 1 -7.39 3.90 -1.24
C MET A 1 -8.14 4.25 0.03
N VAL A 2 -7.44 4.66 1.06
CA VAL A 2 -8.01 5.07 2.35
C VAL A 2 -7.61 6.51 2.66
N GLU A 3 -8.48 7.26 3.36
CA GLU A 3 -8.16 8.58 3.89
C GLU A 3 -7.75 8.47 5.36
N ARG A 4 -6.56 8.95 5.69
CA ARG A 4 -6.02 8.89 7.05
C ARG A 4 -6.76 9.82 8.00
N HIS A 5 -6.96 9.36 9.24
CA HIS A 5 -7.60 10.18 10.27
C HIS A 5 -6.80 11.44 10.58
N HIS A 6 -7.49 12.56 10.86
CA HIS A 6 -6.88 13.87 11.12
C HIS A 6 -6.01 13.95 12.39
N GLN A 7 -6.04 12.93 13.25
CA GLN A 7 -5.24 12.86 14.48
C GLN A 7 -3.94 12.07 14.32
N ILE A 8 -3.63 11.57 13.11
CA ILE A 8 -2.39 10.83 12.85
C ILE A 8 -1.29 11.82 12.47
N ASP A 9 -0.12 11.70 13.10
CA ASP A 9 1.02 12.63 12.99
C ASP A 9 1.64 12.76 11.58
N PHE A 10 1.44 11.78 10.69
CA PHE A 10 2.03 11.78 9.35
C PHE A 10 0.97 11.66 8.28
N ALA A 11 1.04 12.54 7.27
CA ALA A 11 0.08 12.58 6.15
C ALA A 11 -1.38 12.69 6.61
N THR A 12 -1.64 13.54 7.60
CA THR A 12 -2.96 13.82 8.18
C THR A 12 -3.99 14.15 7.12
N GLY A 13 -5.10 13.42 7.06
CA GLY A 13 -6.18 13.63 6.08
C GLY A 13 -5.79 13.31 4.64
N ALA A 14 -4.62 12.70 4.41
CA ALA A 14 -4.19 12.35 3.06
C ALA A 14 -4.85 11.06 2.58
N LEU A 15 -5.13 11.03 1.27
CA LEU A 15 -5.52 9.84 0.55
C LEU A 15 -4.28 9.00 0.25
N VAL A 16 -4.22 7.79 0.80
CA VAL A 16 -3.07 6.88 0.69
C VAL A 16 -3.50 5.48 0.25
N PHE A 17 -2.55 4.67 -0.18
CA PHE A 17 -2.77 3.22 -0.29
C PHE A 17 -2.79 2.63 1.13
N PRO A 18 -3.61 1.58 1.40
CA PRO A 18 -3.58 0.89 2.68
C PRO A 18 -2.18 0.35 2.96
N GLY A 19 -1.73 0.48 4.21
CA GLY A 19 -0.44 -0.03 4.61
C GLY A 19 0.15 0.64 5.84
N GLY A 20 1.07 -0.04 6.50
CA GLY A 20 1.72 0.41 7.71
C GLY A 20 3.10 -0.19 7.91
N LYS A 21 3.45 -0.52 9.16
CA LYS A 21 4.78 -1.02 9.52
C LYS A 21 4.79 -2.54 9.53
N VAL A 22 5.97 -3.11 9.28
CA VAL A 22 6.21 -4.53 9.54
C VAL A 22 6.33 -4.77 11.04
N ASP A 23 5.41 -5.52 11.59
CA ASP A 23 5.39 -5.89 12.99
C ASP A 23 6.21 -7.15 13.28
N PRO A 24 6.60 -7.41 14.54
CA PRO A 24 7.27 -8.66 14.91
C PRO A 24 6.48 -9.90 14.50
N GLY A 25 5.15 -9.89 14.61
CA GLY A 25 4.26 -10.99 14.21
C GLY A 25 4.29 -11.30 12.71
N ASP A 26 4.61 -10.34 11.85
CA ASP A 26 4.74 -10.55 10.40
C ASP A 26 6.03 -11.31 10.03
N ARG A 27 6.99 -11.40 10.96
CA ARG A 27 8.30 -12.05 10.80
C ARG A 27 8.33 -13.47 11.31
N GLU A 28 7.25 -13.95 11.92
CA GLU A 28 7.18 -15.30 12.49
C GLU A 28 7.50 -16.37 11.43
N PRO A 29 8.36 -17.35 11.76
CA PRO A 29 8.79 -18.38 10.80
C PRO A 29 7.63 -19.23 10.29
N GLU A 30 6.58 -19.38 11.08
CA GLU A 30 5.36 -20.13 10.76
C GLU A 30 4.63 -19.61 9.51
N TRP A 31 4.85 -18.37 9.14
CA TRP A 31 4.32 -17.85 7.88
C TRP A 31 4.80 -18.63 6.65
N ALA A 32 5.92 -19.35 6.74
CA ALA A 32 6.43 -20.15 5.63
C ALA A 32 5.39 -21.18 5.11
N ASP A 33 4.57 -21.71 6.01
CA ASP A 33 3.55 -22.73 5.71
C ASP A 33 2.17 -22.12 5.36
N LEU A 34 1.98 -20.83 5.64
CA LEU A 34 0.70 -20.13 5.53
C LEU A 34 0.64 -19.12 4.37
N VAL A 35 1.64 -19.09 3.51
CA VAL A 35 1.71 -18.19 2.36
C VAL A 35 1.96 -18.95 1.05
N LEU A 36 1.60 -18.33 -0.06
CA LEU A 36 1.97 -18.75 -1.41
C LEU A 36 2.59 -17.58 -2.18
N PRO A 37 3.64 -17.83 -2.97
CA PRO A 37 4.35 -19.09 -3.15
C PRO A 37 5.16 -19.48 -1.92
N GLU A 38 5.45 -20.77 -1.81
CA GLU A 38 6.41 -21.27 -0.83
C GLU A 38 7.84 -20.80 -1.18
N GLY A 39 8.71 -20.78 -0.17
CA GLY A 39 10.13 -20.48 -0.38
C GLY A 39 10.48 -19.00 -0.56
N LEU A 40 9.57 -18.07 -0.25
CA LEU A 40 9.90 -16.65 -0.19
C LEU A 40 10.98 -16.39 0.87
N GLU A 41 11.95 -15.54 0.52
CA GLU A 41 12.95 -15.05 1.46
C GLU A 41 12.27 -14.43 2.71
N PRO A 42 12.75 -14.68 3.94
CA PRO A 42 12.06 -14.29 5.16
C PRO A 42 11.71 -12.82 5.25
N LEU A 43 12.60 -11.93 4.80
CA LEU A 43 12.36 -10.49 4.84
C LEU A 43 11.29 -10.07 3.81
N GLU A 44 11.34 -10.61 2.60
CA GLU A 44 10.34 -10.31 1.56
C GLU A 44 8.97 -10.87 1.96
N ARG A 45 8.93 -12.05 2.55
CA ARG A 45 7.71 -12.61 3.12
C ARG A 45 7.11 -11.69 4.17
N ALA A 46 7.92 -11.19 5.11
CA ALA A 46 7.45 -10.30 6.16
C ALA A 46 6.86 -8.99 5.61
N PHE A 47 7.46 -8.39 4.59
CA PHE A 47 6.90 -7.20 3.94
C PHE A 47 5.54 -7.48 3.30
N ARG A 48 5.40 -8.61 2.62
CA ARG A 48 4.12 -8.97 1.97
C ARG A 48 3.05 -9.35 2.98
N VAL A 49 3.40 -10.08 4.03
CA VAL A 49 2.47 -10.39 5.13
C VAL A 49 1.98 -9.11 5.78
N ALA A 50 2.88 -8.17 6.11
CA ALA A 50 2.52 -6.86 6.64
C ALA A 50 1.56 -6.11 5.70
N ALA A 51 1.85 -6.09 4.40
CA ALA A 51 0.99 -5.41 3.42
C ALA A 51 -0.42 -6.02 3.38
N VAL A 52 -0.56 -7.35 3.49
CA VAL A 52 -1.87 -8.01 3.56
C VAL A 52 -2.57 -7.71 4.88
N ARG A 53 -1.87 -7.79 6.02
CA ARG A 53 -2.42 -7.50 7.34
C ARG A 53 -2.95 -6.08 7.42
N GLU A 54 -2.14 -5.10 7.06
CA GLU A 54 -2.51 -3.67 7.05
C GLU A 54 -3.69 -3.39 6.10
N THR A 55 -3.68 -4.01 4.91
CA THR A 55 -4.82 -3.89 3.97
C THR A 55 -6.09 -4.45 4.59
N TYR A 56 -6.02 -5.58 5.28
CA TYR A 56 -7.15 -6.14 5.99
C TYR A 56 -7.60 -5.24 7.16
N GLU A 57 -6.68 -4.75 7.97
CA GLU A 57 -6.98 -3.87 9.10
C GLU A 57 -7.60 -2.53 8.66
N GLU A 58 -7.07 -1.89 7.62
CA GLU A 58 -7.53 -0.57 7.16
C GLU A 58 -8.73 -0.60 6.21
N SER A 59 -8.89 -1.66 5.41
CA SER A 59 -9.92 -1.73 4.37
C SER A 59 -10.86 -2.93 4.46
N GLY A 60 -10.56 -3.92 5.32
CA GLY A 60 -11.31 -5.18 5.39
C GLY A 60 -11.03 -6.15 4.24
N VAL A 61 -10.16 -5.79 3.29
CA VAL A 61 -9.81 -6.66 2.16
C VAL A 61 -8.70 -7.62 2.57
N LEU A 62 -8.97 -8.92 2.50
CA LEU A 62 -8.03 -9.99 2.85
C LEU A 62 -7.64 -10.80 1.61
N LEU A 63 -6.35 -10.78 1.27
CA LEU A 63 -5.81 -11.51 0.11
C LEU A 63 -5.51 -12.96 0.50
N THR A 64 -6.45 -13.86 0.22
CA THR A 64 -6.34 -15.29 0.47
C THR A 64 -6.72 -16.10 -0.77
N GLN A 65 -6.25 -17.35 -0.83
CA GLN A 65 -6.60 -18.27 -1.93
C GLN A 65 -8.09 -18.64 -2.00
N THR A 66 -8.74 -18.65 -0.84
CA THR A 66 -10.16 -19.00 -0.74
C THR A 66 -10.93 -17.80 -0.22
N PRO A 67 -12.20 -17.63 -0.62
CA PRO A 67 -13.03 -16.54 -0.13
C PRO A 67 -13.06 -16.47 1.40
N SER A 68 -12.87 -15.29 1.95
CA SER A 68 -12.70 -15.05 3.40
C SER A 68 -13.66 -13.99 3.95
N ALA A 69 -14.76 -13.70 3.25
CA ALA A 69 -15.76 -12.71 3.67
C ALA A 69 -16.29 -12.91 5.10
N ALA A 70 -16.25 -14.15 5.62
CA ALA A 70 -16.66 -14.47 6.99
C ALA A 70 -15.73 -13.90 8.09
N LEU A 71 -14.59 -13.34 7.73
CA LEU A 71 -13.61 -12.82 8.70
C LEU A 71 -13.74 -11.33 9.02
N ALA A 72 -14.76 -10.65 8.49
CA ALA A 72 -14.98 -9.23 8.73
C ALA A 72 -15.08 -8.87 10.23
N ASP A 73 -15.67 -9.74 11.05
CA ASP A 73 -15.85 -9.54 12.50
C ASP A 73 -14.52 -9.61 13.29
N TYR A 74 -13.46 -10.18 12.71
CA TYR A 74 -12.14 -10.29 13.36
C TYR A 74 -11.21 -9.12 13.06
N ARG A 75 -11.61 -8.22 12.18
CA ARG A 75 -10.81 -7.08 11.74
C ARG A 75 -10.40 -6.18 12.91
N GLU A 76 -11.37 -5.69 13.69
CA GLU A 76 -11.11 -4.86 14.86
C GLU A 76 -10.28 -5.58 15.94
N PRO A 77 -10.59 -6.83 16.34
CA PRO A 77 -9.74 -7.61 17.25
C PRO A 77 -8.28 -7.77 16.78
N VAL A 78 -8.03 -7.92 15.48
CA VAL A 78 -6.67 -7.98 14.91
C VAL A 78 -6.00 -6.63 15.00
N HIS A 79 -6.65 -5.56 14.55
CA HIS A 79 -6.15 -4.19 14.61
C HIS A 79 -5.77 -3.76 16.05
N LEU A 80 -6.58 -4.14 17.04
CA LEU A 80 -6.31 -3.87 18.46
C LEU A 80 -5.28 -4.83 19.10
N GLY A 81 -4.71 -5.78 18.35
CA GLY A 81 -3.75 -6.76 18.84
C GLY A 81 -4.34 -7.78 19.83
N GLN A 82 -5.66 -7.89 19.91
CA GLN A 82 -6.36 -8.87 20.77
C GLN A 82 -6.26 -10.29 20.19
N ILE A 83 -6.18 -10.39 18.86
CA ILE A 83 -5.95 -11.62 18.11
C ILE A 83 -4.75 -11.38 17.18
N SER A 84 -3.75 -12.27 17.19
CA SER A 84 -2.66 -12.15 16.22
C SER A 84 -3.16 -12.52 14.83
N PHE A 85 -2.71 -11.79 13.81
CA PHE A 85 -3.05 -12.07 12.42
C PHE A 85 -2.65 -13.47 11.99
N LEU A 86 -1.47 -13.95 12.44
CA LEU A 86 -1.01 -15.32 12.24
C LEU A 86 -2.01 -16.35 12.79
N HIS A 87 -2.49 -16.13 14.02
CA HIS A 87 -3.47 -17.00 14.65
C HIS A 87 -4.77 -17.04 13.85
N LEU A 88 -5.29 -15.88 13.45
CA LEU A 88 -6.50 -15.79 12.62
C LEU A 88 -6.38 -16.62 11.35
N ILE A 89 -5.29 -16.48 10.61
CA ILE A 89 -5.08 -17.21 9.34
C ILE A 89 -4.98 -18.72 9.59
N ARG A 90 -4.25 -19.13 10.63
CA ARG A 90 -4.05 -20.55 10.98
C ARG A 90 -5.36 -21.23 11.41
N GLU A 91 -6.10 -20.63 12.32
CA GLU A 91 -7.34 -21.22 12.87
C GLU A 91 -8.44 -21.37 11.81
N ASN A 92 -8.43 -20.52 10.81
CA ASN A 92 -9.37 -20.60 9.69
C ASN A 92 -8.83 -21.45 8.52
N SER A 93 -7.68 -22.12 8.70
CA SER A 93 -7.05 -22.96 7.67
C SER A 93 -6.87 -22.23 6.33
N LEU A 94 -6.52 -20.93 6.39
CA LEU A 94 -6.28 -20.09 5.24
C LEU A 94 -4.81 -20.07 4.85
N LYS A 95 -4.55 -19.73 3.59
CA LYS A 95 -3.23 -19.33 3.10
C LYS A 95 -3.33 -17.97 2.44
N LEU A 96 -2.39 -17.08 2.74
CA LEU A 96 -2.29 -15.78 2.07
C LEU A 96 -1.85 -15.98 0.61
N ASP A 97 -2.51 -15.30 -0.32
CA ASP A 97 -2.12 -15.27 -1.73
C ASP A 97 -1.12 -14.14 -1.98
N LEU A 98 0.16 -14.44 -1.73
CA LEU A 98 1.25 -13.52 -2.05
C LEU A 98 1.81 -13.72 -3.46
N LEU A 99 1.33 -14.75 -4.18
CA LEU A 99 1.75 -15.05 -5.55
C LEU A 99 1.36 -13.92 -6.52
N ASN A 100 0.15 -13.40 -6.34
CA ASN A 100 -0.40 -12.34 -7.17
C ASN A 100 -0.06 -10.92 -6.67
N MET A 101 0.76 -10.79 -5.62
CA MET A 101 1.31 -9.52 -5.17
C MET A 101 2.59 -9.18 -5.93
N VAL A 102 2.50 -8.25 -6.86
CA VAL A 102 3.64 -7.85 -7.70
C VAL A 102 4.32 -6.63 -7.10
N PRO A 103 5.67 -6.65 -6.88
CA PRO A 103 6.42 -5.45 -6.47
C PRO A 103 6.22 -4.33 -7.48
N PHE A 104 5.92 -3.12 -6.98
CA PHE A 104 5.60 -1.98 -7.83
C PHE A 104 6.55 -0.81 -7.65
N ALA A 105 6.89 -0.47 -6.40
CA ALA A 105 7.77 0.64 -6.08
C ALA A 105 8.46 0.46 -4.72
N HIS A 106 9.60 1.14 -4.54
CA HIS A 106 10.35 1.18 -3.30
C HIS A 106 10.78 2.62 -3.01
N TRP A 107 10.20 3.24 -2.00
CA TRP A 107 10.48 4.64 -1.63
C TRP A 107 11.15 4.73 -0.27
N ILE A 108 12.24 5.50 -0.20
CA ILE A 108 12.98 5.75 1.03
C ILE A 108 12.95 7.25 1.33
N THR A 109 12.51 7.62 2.51
CA THR A 109 12.49 9.02 2.93
C THR A 109 13.92 9.58 3.02
N PRO A 110 14.20 10.80 2.52
CA PRO A 110 15.51 11.44 2.61
C PRO A 110 16.04 11.53 4.05
N GLU A 111 17.38 11.57 4.18
CA GLU A 111 18.05 11.56 5.50
C GLU A 111 17.73 12.76 6.38
N LEU A 112 17.47 13.91 5.76
CA LEU A 112 17.16 15.15 6.48
C LEU A 112 15.73 15.23 7.02
N ALA A 113 14.87 14.27 6.69
CA ALA A 113 13.49 14.26 7.17
C ALA A 113 13.42 13.83 8.65
N PRO A 114 12.53 14.44 9.45
CA PRO A 114 12.40 14.17 10.90
C PRO A 114 11.90 12.74 11.19
N LYS A 115 11.15 12.15 10.28
CA LYS A 115 10.72 10.74 10.31
C LYS A 115 11.09 10.09 9.00
N ARG A 116 11.65 8.89 9.07
CA ARG A 116 12.10 8.16 7.88
C ARG A 116 11.36 6.84 7.75
N TYR A 117 11.00 6.54 6.51
CA TYR A 117 10.30 5.32 6.13
C TYR A 117 11.05 4.66 4.97
N ASP A 118 11.13 3.34 5.02
CA ASP A 118 11.53 2.45 3.92
C ASP A 118 10.25 1.72 3.50
N THR A 119 9.61 2.22 2.43
CA THR A 119 8.25 1.80 2.04
C THR A 119 8.26 1.04 0.74
N ARG A 120 7.79 -0.19 0.76
CA ARG A 120 7.59 -1.03 -0.41
C ARG A 120 6.13 -1.05 -0.80
N PHE A 121 5.88 -0.90 -2.09
CA PHE A 121 4.54 -0.91 -2.67
C PHE A 121 4.37 -2.15 -3.53
N TYR A 122 3.21 -2.77 -3.40
CA TYR A 122 2.81 -3.94 -4.17
C TYR A 122 1.50 -3.68 -4.89
N LEU A 123 1.31 -4.30 -6.05
CA LEU A 123 0.02 -4.40 -6.72
C LEU A 123 -0.53 -5.80 -6.50
N ALA A 124 -1.81 -5.88 -6.18
CA ALA A 124 -2.53 -7.14 -6.10
C ALA A 124 -3.95 -6.96 -6.65
N PRO A 125 -4.51 -7.98 -7.35
CA PRO A 125 -5.91 -7.96 -7.71
C PRO A 125 -6.75 -8.05 -6.44
N ALA A 126 -7.75 -7.18 -6.31
CA ALA A 126 -8.69 -7.27 -5.20
C ALA A 126 -9.66 -8.44 -5.42
N PRO A 127 -9.99 -9.23 -4.39
CA PRO A 127 -11.02 -10.25 -4.48
C PRO A 127 -12.37 -9.64 -4.86
N ALA A 128 -13.06 -10.22 -5.85
CA ALA A 128 -14.30 -9.67 -6.39
C ALA A 128 -15.50 -9.77 -5.42
N ASP A 129 -15.40 -10.62 -4.41
CA ASP A 129 -16.44 -10.90 -3.42
C ASP A 129 -16.28 -10.09 -2.12
N GLN A 130 -15.29 -9.21 -2.04
CA GLN A 130 -15.01 -8.39 -0.87
C GLN A 130 -15.27 -6.91 -1.13
N LEU A 131 -15.90 -6.26 -0.16
CA LEU A 131 -16.11 -4.81 -0.17
C LEU A 131 -15.06 -4.14 0.72
N ALA A 132 -14.37 -3.14 0.17
CA ALA A 132 -13.47 -2.33 0.97
C ALA A 132 -14.29 -1.34 1.81
N LEU A 133 -14.13 -1.42 3.12
CA LEU A 133 -14.75 -0.53 4.10
C LEU A 133 -13.66 -0.03 5.05
N HIS A 134 -13.58 1.28 5.29
CA HIS A 134 -12.67 1.85 6.28
C HIS A 134 -12.97 1.34 7.71
N ASP A 135 -11.99 1.39 8.60
CA ASP A 135 -12.11 0.93 9.98
C ASP A 135 -12.82 1.93 10.90
N GLY A 136 -12.86 3.21 10.50
CA GLY A 136 -13.41 4.30 11.29
C GLY A 136 -12.48 4.81 12.41
N GLY A 137 -11.30 4.22 12.56
CA GLY A 137 -10.28 4.56 13.53
C GLY A 137 -9.09 5.27 12.90
N GLU A 138 -8.18 4.53 12.29
CA GLU A 138 -7.02 5.08 11.57
C GLU A 138 -7.40 5.64 10.20
N SER A 139 -8.43 5.09 9.57
CA SER A 139 -8.98 5.51 8.29
C SER A 139 -10.42 5.98 8.44
N VAL A 140 -10.72 7.17 7.93
CA VAL A 140 -12.07 7.80 8.02
C VAL A 140 -12.91 7.63 6.76
N ASP A 141 -12.29 7.27 5.65
CA ASP A 141 -12.95 7.02 4.37
C ASP A 141 -12.18 5.96 3.57
N SER A 142 -12.89 5.20 2.75
CA SER A 142 -12.30 4.25 1.81
C SER A 142 -12.98 4.39 0.46
N LEU A 143 -12.17 4.47 -0.60
CA LEU A 143 -12.70 4.69 -1.95
C LEU A 143 -12.09 3.71 -2.94
N TRP A 144 -12.95 3.18 -3.80
CA TRP A 144 -12.55 2.66 -5.09
C TRP A 144 -12.43 3.84 -6.05
N ILE A 145 -11.23 4.16 -6.50
CA ILE A 145 -10.94 5.33 -7.31
C ILE A 145 -9.91 4.97 -8.39
N THR A 146 -10.09 5.47 -9.59
CA THR A 146 -9.07 5.31 -10.62
C THR A 146 -7.86 6.22 -10.33
N PRO A 147 -6.64 5.84 -10.78
CA PRO A 147 -5.47 6.69 -10.61
C PRO A 147 -5.69 8.12 -11.13
N GLY A 148 -6.31 8.27 -12.32
CA GLY A 148 -6.61 9.57 -12.90
C GLY A 148 -7.56 10.40 -12.05
N GLN A 149 -8.60 9.79 -11.48
CA GLN A 149 -9.54 10.50 -10.58
C GLN A 149 -8.86 10.94 -9.29
N ALA A 150 -7.96 10.12 -8.72
CA ALA A 150 -7.21 10.48 -7.51
C ALA A 150 -6.24 11.65 -7.78
N ILE A 151 -5.58 11.67 -8.93
CA ILE A 151 -4.72 12.78 -9.36
C ILE A 151 -5.54 14.05 -9.55
N GLU A 152 -6.73 13.97 -10.15
CA GLU A 152 -7.61 15.13 -10.35
C GLU A 152 -8.15 15.67 -9.02
N ALA A 153 -8.46 14.79 -8.07
CA ALA A 153 -8.86 15.19 -6.71
C ALA A 153 -7.72 15.92 -5.97
N ALA A 154 -6.46 15.51 -6.20
CA ALA A 154 -5.29 16.22 -5.69
C ALA A 154 -5.11 17.58 -6.38
N ARG A 155 -5.23 17.63 -7.72
CA ARG A 155 -5.11 18.88 -8.51
C ARG A 155 -6.14 19.92 -8.10
N SER A 156 -7.38 19.51 -7.91
CA SER A 156 -8.49 20.37 -7.47
C SER A 156 -8.50 20.67 -5.96
N GLN A 157 -7.49 20.18 -5.23
CA GLN A 157 -7.38 20.30 -3.75
C GLN A 157 -8.58 19.75 -2.97
N GLN A 158 -9.32 18.84 -3.56
CA GLN A 158 -10.40 18.11 -2.88
C GLN A 158 -9.85 17.03 -1.93
N ARG A 159 -8.66 16.50 -2.23
CA ARG A 159 -7.96 15.51 -1.42
C ARG A 159 -6.48 15.85 -1.32
N ILE A 160 -5.90 15.63 -0.15
CA ILE A 160 -4.45 15.70 0.03
C ILE A 160 -3.85 14.38 -0.46
N VAL A 161 -2.86 14.44 -1.34
CA VAL A 161 -2.12 13.26 -1.81
C VAL A 161 -0.64 13.57 -1.71
N ILE A 162 0.08 12.83 -0.87
CA ILE A 162 1.51 13.04 -0.66
C ILE A 162 2.33 12.57 -1.87
N TYR A 163 3.51 13.15 -2.04
CA TYR A 163 4.34 13.00 -3.23
C TYR A 163 4.59 11.54 -3.68
N PRO A 164 5.03 10.58 -2.82
CA PRO A 164 5.23 9.20 -3.27
C PRO A 164 3.93 8.54 -3.76
N THR A 165 2.81 8.83 -3.11
CA THR A 165 1.49 8.33 -3.53
C THR A 165 1.08 8.92 -4.87
N LEU A 166 1.27 10.23 -5.06
CA LEU A 166 0.96 10.92 -6.31
C LEU A 166 1.79 10.38 -7.47
N MET A 167 3.09 10.17 -7.28
CA MET A 167 3.97 9.59 -8.29
C MET A 167 3.53 8.16 -8.65
N ASN A 168 3.23 7.32 -7.67
CA ASN A 168 2.74 5.96 -7.90
C ASN A 168 1.40 5.96 -8.64
N LEU A 169 0.47 6.87 -8.31
CA LEU A 169 -0.77 7.06 -9.07
C LEU A 169 -0.50 7.48 -10.52
N ALA A 170 0.43 8.40 -10.74
CA ALA A 170 0.79 8.83 -12.08
C ALA A 170 1.41 7.70 -12.92
N LYS A 171 2.21 6.84 -12.31
CA LYS A 171 2.75 5.65 -12.96
C LYS A 171 1.63 4.65 -13.30
N LEU A 172 0.68 4.43 -12.39
CA LEU A 172 -0.49 3.56 -12.61
C LEU A 172 -1.44 4.11 -13.67
N ALA A 173 -1.59 5.43 -13.79
CA ALA A 173 -2.48 6.06 -14.77
C ALA A 173 -2.06 5.84 -16.25
N ARG A 174 -0.89 5.24 -16.48
CA ARG A 174 -0.45 4.82 -17.83
C ARG A 174 -1.23 3.60 -18.35
N TYR A 175 -1.89 2.84 -17.46
CA TYR A 175 -2.57 1.59 -17.79
C TYR A 175 -4.10 1.75 -17.74
N GLN A 176 -4.79 1.10 -18.66
CA GLN A 176 -6.25 1.17 -18.77
C GLN A 176 -6.96 0.13 -17.91
N THR A 177 -6.29 -0.99 -17.65
CA THR A 177 -6.87 -2.11 -16.87
C THR A 177 -5.92 -2.57 -15.76
N VAL A 178 -6.46 -3.30 -14.79
CA VAL A 178 -5.69 -3.93 -13.71
C VAL A 178 -4.71 -4.95 -14.26
N GLU A 179 -5.14 -5.73 -15.25
CA GLU A 179 -4.33 -6.76 -15.90
C GLU A 179 -3.12 -6.15 -16.62
N GLU A 180 -3.30 -5.05 -17.33
CA GLU A 180 -2.20 -4.31 -17.97
C GLU A 180 -1.20 -3.79 -16.92
N ALA A 181 -1.68 -3.21 -15.83
CA ALA A 181 -0.82 -2.69 -14.77
C ALA A 181 -0.01 -3.82 -14.08
N LEU A 182 -0.65 -4.95 -13.77
CA LEU A 182 0.00 -6.11 -13.18
C LEU A 182 1.04 -6.72 -14.12
N ALA A 183 0.69 -6.91 -15.40
CA ALA A 183 1.59 -7.47 -16.40
C ALA A 183 2.82 -6.57 -16.62
N ALA A 184 2.64 -5.24 -16.63
CA ALA A 184 3.73 -4.30 -16.73
C ALA A 184 4.62 -4.34 -15.47
N ALA A 185 4.02 -4.35 -14.27
CA ALA A 185 4.75 -4.35 -13.02
C ALA A 185 5.64 -5.60 -12.83
N GLN A 186 5.25 -6.76 -13.37
CA GLN A 186 6.08 -7.98 -13.37
C GLN A 186 7.45 -7.79 -14.06
N ASN A 187 7.54 -6.81 -14.96
CA ASN A 187 8.76 -6.50 -15.70
C ASN A 187 9.49 -5.25 -15.17
N PHE A 188 9.02 -4.61 -14.10
CA PHE A 188 9.69 -3.45 -13.54
C PHE A 188 10.99 -3.85 -12.85
N GLN A 189 12.05 -3.12 -13.14
CA GLN A 189 13.22 -3.10 -12.30
C GLN A 189 12.94 -2.18 -11.12
N ILE A 190 12.67 -2.76 -9.95
CA ILE A 190 12.41 -1.99 -8.74
C ILE A 190 13.74 -1.50 -8.19
N ILE A 191 13.95 -0.18 -8.19
CA ILE A 191 15.08 0.50 -7.57
C ILE A 191 14.60 1.29 -6.37
N PRO A 192 15.40 1.42 -5.29
CA PRO A 192 15.10 2.31 -4.18
C PRO A 192 15.11 3.77 -4.64
N ILE A 193 14.05 4.50 -4.32
CA ILE A 193 13.86 5.91 -4.69
C ILE A 193 14.02 6.75 -3.43
N THR A 194 15.10 7.52 -3.36
CA THR A 194 15.28 8.55 -2.34
C THR A 194 15.21 9.91 -3.04
N PRO A 195 14.12 10.66 -2.90
CA PRO A 195 13.99 11.97 -3.52
C PRO A 195 15.03 12.95 -3.00
N TRP A 196 15.46 13.88 -3.85
CA TRP A 196 16.32 15.01 -3.44
C TRP A 196 15.78 16.32 -4.00
N LEU A 197 16.12 17.43 -3.34
CA LEU A 197 15.67 18.76 -3.72
C LEU A 197 16.73 19.43 -4.59
N GLU A 198 16.32 19.99 -5.72
CA GLU A 198 17.09 20.89 -6.59
C GLU A 198 16.41 22.27 -6.67
N GLU A 199 17.07 23.25 -7.32
CA GLU A 199 16.53 24.61 -7.45
C GLU A 199 15.17 24.67 -8.15
N ASP A 200 14.90 23.77 -9.09
CA ASP A 200 13.68 23.68 -9.88
C ASP A 200 12.64 22.69 -9.31
N GLY A 201 12.91 22.07 -8.14
CA GLY A 201 11.98 21.20 -7.44
C GLY A 201 12.56 19.86 -7.01
N LEU A 202 11.66 18.96 -6.65
CA LEU A 202 12.01 17.62 -6.18
C LEU A 202 12.34 16.71 -7.35
N LYS A 203 13.42 15.96 -7.22
CA LYS A 203 13.93 15.01 -8.20
C LYS A 203 13.91 13.59 -7.67
N ILE A 204 13.83 12.66 -8.59
CA ILE A 204 13.97 11.21 -8.36
C ILE A 204 14.84 10.61 -9.45
N PRO A 205 15.43 9.40 -9.27
CA PRO A 205 16.22 8.75 -10.31
C PRO A 205 15.39 8.54 -11.59
N ALA A 206 15.97 8.91 -12.75
CA ALA A 206 15.29 8.75 -14.05
C ALA A 206 14.99 7.25 -14.35
N GLU A 207 15.84 6.35 -13.87
CA GLU A 207 15.71 4.90 -14.03
C GLU A 207 14.48 4.33 -13.32
N ALA A 208 13.86 5.09 -12.39
CA ALA A 208 12.62 4.69 -11.73
C ALA A 208 11.40 4.74 -12.66
N ASP A 209 11.54 5.34 -13.82
CA ASP A 209 10.53 5.41 -14.89
C ASP A 209 9.18 5.96 -14.41
N TYR A 210 9.20 7.14 -13.80
CA TYR A 210 7.98 7.87 -13.47
C TYR A 210 7.70 8.97 -14.50
N PRO A 211 6.42 9.30 -14.77
CA PRO A 211 6.09 10.43 -15.61
C PRO A 211 6.46 11.74 -14.91
N GLU A 212 6.78 12.75 -15.71
CA GLU A 212 6.87 14.12 -15.20
C GLU A 212 5.49 14.62 -14.78
N LEU A 213 5.43 15.30 -13.64
CA LEU A 213 4.23 15.95 -13.14
C LEU A 213 4.34 17.46 -13.27
N GLU A 214 3.19 18.10 -13.40
CA GLU A 214 3.10 19.56 -13.40
C GLU A 214 3.66 20.13 -12.08
N PRO A 215 4.50 21.18 -12.11
CA PRO A 215 5.12 21.74 -10.91
C PRO A 215 4.11 22.15 -9.81
N GLU A 216 2.94 22.64 -10.22
CA GLU A 216 1.86 23.03 -9.31
C GLU A 216 1.32 21.82 -8.53
N LEU A 217 1.16 20.69 -9.18
CA LEU A 217 0.68 19.45 -8.57
C LEU A 217 1.71 18.90 -7.58
N VAL A 218 3.00 18.97 -7.94
CA VAL A 218 4.09 18.57 -7.04
C VAL A 218 4.12 19.44 -5.78
N ARG A 219 3.94 20.77 -5.91
CA ARG A 219 3.88 21.68 -4.75
C ARG A 219 2.75 21.35 -3.79
N VAL A 220 1.56 21.04 -4.29
CA VAL A 220 0.40 20.66 -3.47
C VAL A 220 0.68 19.36 -2.69
N ALA A 221 1.43 18.43 -3.25
CA ALA A 221 1.77 17.17 -2.61
C ALA A 221 2.84 17.28 -1.50
N PHE A 222 3.48 18.44 -1.37
CA PHE A 222 4.47 18.74 -0.32
C PHE A 222 3.91 19.56 0.86
N GLY A 223 2.77 20.25 0.68
CA GLY A 223 2.14 21.12 1.69
C GLY A 223 2.87 22.44 1.82
#